data_b06592a2fba3c7eb25aa0559133e4de5
#
_entry.id   b06592a2fba3c7eb25aa0559133e4de5
#
_cell.length_a   1.000
_cell.length_b   1.000
_cell.length_c   1.000
_cell.angle_alpha   90.00
_cell.angle_beta   90.00
_cell.angle_gamma   90.00
#
_symmetry.space_group_name_H-M   'P 1'
#
loop_
_entity.id
_entity.type
_entity.pdbx_description
1 polymer ?
#
loop_
_entity_poly.entity_id
_entity_poly.type
_entity_poly.pdbx_seq_one_letter_code
_entity_poly.pdbx_strand_id
1 'polypeptide(L)'
;MSKKAAILVVNPVNGFGLFQYLESFFENGIPYKTFAVAETISVKTNSGVIMQTDDIIANLKGNEDEFDALVFACGDAMPKFGENAGKQFNQDMLEVVKTFGDKGKIMIGHCAAALIFDNLGIVQGKKVALHPFVKSAVQGCVGTDEKFVVENNLYTAQTENTINFLMPELLKALK
;
A
#
# COMPACT_ATOMS: atom_id res chain seq x y z
N MET A 1 -8.82 -16.56 13.47
CA MET A 1 -9.47 -16.08 12.23
C MET A 1 -8.45 -15.23 11.47
N SER A 2 -8.36 -15.40 10.16
CA SER A 2 -7.47 -14.58 9.31
C SER A 2 -7.84 -13.11 9.38
N LYS A 3 -6.83 -12.25 9.37
CA LYS A 3 -7.00 -10.78 9.37
C LYS A 3 -7.49 -10.31 8.01
N LYS A 4 -8.35 -9.30 7.99
CA LYS A 4 -8.91 -8.71 6.76
C LYS A 4 -8.08 -7.52 6.29
N ALA A 5 -7.72 -7.50 5.01
CA ALA A 5 -6.91 -6.45 4.40
C ALA A 5 -7.72 -5.47 3.54
N ALA A 6 -7.47 -4.18 3.69
CA ALA A 6 -7.86 -3.16 2.71
C ALA A 6 -6.70 -2.96 1.73
N ILE A 7 -6.95 -3.08 0.43
CA ILE A 7 -5.93 -2.91 -0.61
C ILE A 7 -6.21 -1.63 -1.38
N LEU A 8 -5.37 -0.61 -1.20
CA LEU A 8 -5.44 0.65 -1.95
C LEU A 8 -4.80 0.48 -3.31
N VAL A 9 -5.55 0.80 -4.35
CA VAL A 9 -5.14 0.64 -5.75
C VAL A 9 -5.06 2.02 -6.38
N VAL A 10 -3.85 2.51 -6.61
CA VAL A 10 -3.61 3.80 -7.29
C VAL A 10 -3.94 3.69 -8.79
N ASN A 11 -4.14 4.80 -9.47
CA ASN A 11 -4.51 4.82 -10.89
C ASN A 11 -3.57 5.72 -11.71
N PRO A 12 -2.69 5.19 -12.58
CA PRO A 12 -2.48 3.77 -12.88
C PRO A 12 -1.67 3.03 -11.79
N VAL A 13 -1.98 1.74 -11.61
CA VAL A 13 -1.32 0.84 -10.67
C VAL A 13 -0.32 -0.07 -11.39
N ASN A 14 0.75 -0.47 -10.71
CA ASN A 14 1.60 -1.56 -11.18
C ASN A 14 0.84 -2.89 -11.04
N GLY A 15 0.40 -3.46 -12.16
CA GLY A 15 -0.38 -4.70 -12.16
C GLY A 15 0.38 -5.88 -11.59
N PHE A 16 1.68 -6.02 -11.92
CA PHE A 16 2.51 -7.10 -11.42
C PHE A 16 2.62 -7.05 -9.88
N GLY A 17 2.80 -5.87 -9.30
CA GLY A 17 2.81 -5.70 -7.85
C GLY A 17 1.45 -6.00 -7.22
N LEU A 18 0.37 -5.43 -7.77
CA LEU A 18 -0.99 -5.62 -7.25
C LEU A 18 -1.41 -7.09 -7.25
N PHE A 19 -1.25 -7.79 -8.37
CA PHE A 19 -1.71 -9.17 -8.51
C PHE A 19 -0.94 -10.14 -7.61
N GLN A 20 0.29 -9.88 -7.24
CA GLN A 20 0.99 -10.70 -6.24
C GLN A 20 0.26 -10.72 -4.89
N TYR A 21 -0.27 -9.57 -4.43
CA TYR A 21 -1.08 -9.53 -3.22
C TYR A 21 -2.42 -10.24 -3.41
N LEU A 22 -3.15 -9.92 -4.49
CA LEU A 22 -4.48 -10.46 -4.72
C LEU A 22 -4.47 -12.00 -4.82
N GLU A 23 -3.60 -12.55 -5.67
CA GLU A 23 -3.50 -13.99 -5.87
C GLU A 23 -3.02 -14.71 -4.61
N SER A 24 -1.98 -14.19 -3.94
CA SER A 24 -1.48 -14.80 -2.71
C SER A 24 -2.51 -14.78 -1.59
N PHE A 25 -3.28 -13.71 -1.45
CA PHE A 25 -4.33 -13.62 -0.43
C PHE A 25 -5.48 -14.56 -0.75
N PHE A 26 -5.92 -14.60 -2.02
CA PHE A 26 -6.96 -15.52 -2.46
C PHE A 26 -6.58 -16.98 -2.20
N GLU A 27 -5.39 -17.42 -2.65
CA GLU A 27 -4.91 -18.79 -2.47
C GLU A 27 -4.74 -19.21 -1.00
N ASN A 28 -4.47 -18.23 -0.13
CA ASN A 28 -4.25 -18.49 1.30
C ASN A 28 -5.48 -18.19 2.18
N GLY A 29 -6.63 -17.85 1.59
CA GLY A 29 -7.88 -17.59 2.32
C GLY A 29 -7.81 -16.34 3.22
N ILE A 30 -6.96 -15.34 2.87
CA ILE A 30 -6.91 -14.05 3.52
C ILE A 30 -8.03 -13.17 2.95
N PRO A 31 -9.02 -12.75 3.75
CA PRO A 31 -10.08 -11.87 3.24
C PRO A 31 -9.54 -10.48 2.92
N TYR A 32 -9.95 -9.91 1.80
CA TYR A 32 -9.57 -8.57 1.41
C TYR A 32 -10.69 -7.84 0.65
N LYS A 33 -10.55 -6.52 0.54
CA LYS A 33 -11.36 -5.65 -0.30
C LYS A 33 -10.45 -4.63 -0.96
N THR A 34 -10.66 -4.36 -2.26
CA THR A 34 -9.88 -3.41 -3.05
C THR A 34 -10.58 -2.06 -3.12
N PHE A 35 -9.80 -0.97 -3.02
CA PHE A 35 -10.30 0.40 -3.05
C PHE A 35 -9.50 1.24 -4.05
N ALA A 36 -10.17 1.78 -5.05
CA ALA A 36 -9.55 2.70 -6.00
C ALA A 36 -9.18 4.02 -5.32
N VAL A 37 -7.93 4.45 -5.46
CA VAL A 37 -7.52 5.83 -5.16
C VAL A 37 -7.86 6.69 -6.37
N ALA A 38 -9.15 6.89 -6.59
CA ALA A 38 -9.75 7.56 -7.73
C ALA A 38 -11.20 7.93 -7.43
N GLU A 39 -11.82 8.69 -8.33
CA GLU A 39 -13.25 9.07 -8.24
C GLU A 39 -14.21 7.92 -8.60
N THR A 40 -13.71 6.89 -9.27
CA THR A 40 -14.49 5.73 -9.72
C THR A 40 -13.77 4.42 -9.41
N ILE A 41 -14.50 3.31 -9.43
CA ILE A 41 -13.93 1.97 -9.24
C ILE A 41 -13.08 1.50 -10.43
N SER A 42 -13.15 2.17 -11.57
CA SER A 42 -12.37 1.80 -12.77
C SER A 42 -10.95 2.34 -12.66
N VAL A 43 -9.97 1.46 -12.68
CA VAL A 43 -8.54 1.81 -12.65
C VAL A 43 -7.81 1.15 -13.81
N LYS A 44 -6.68 1.73 -14.22
CA LYS A 44 -5.77 1.15 -15.19
C LYS A 44 -4.54 0.59 -14.51
N THR A 45 -4.00 -0.50 -15.08
CA THR A 45 -2.61 -0.88 -14.82
C THR A 45 -1.65 0.00 -15.62
N ASN A 46 -0.36 0.02 -15.25
CA ASN A 46 0.68 0.69 -16.03
C ASN A 46 0.73 0.21 -17.49
N SER A 47 0.39 -1.06 -17.73
CA SER A 47 0.33 -1.67 -19.06
C SER A 47 -0.97 -1.39 -19.83
N GLY A 48 -1.92 -0.64 -19.24
CA GLY A 48 -3.15 -0.21 -19.90
C GLY A 48 -4.35 -1.15 -19.72
N VAL A 49 -4.22 -2.23 -18.96
CA VAL A 49 -5.36 -3.10 -18.64
C VAL A 49 -6.33 -2.36 -17.71
N ILE A 50 -7.61 -2.35 -18.08
CA ILE A 50 -8.67 -1.77 -17.26
C ILE A 50 -9.22 -2.84 -16.33
N MET A 51 -9.33 -2.52 -15.04
CA MET A 51 -9.93 -3.35 -14.02
C MET A 51 -10.90 -2.55 -13.15
N GLN A 52 -11.75 -3.25 -12.41
CA GLN A 52 -12.63 -2.64 -11.42
C GLN A 52 -12.21 -3.09 -10.01
N THR A 53 -12.12 -2.14 -9.09
CA THR A 53 -12.01 -2.42 -7.66
C THR A 53 -13.38 -2.66 -7.04
N ASP A 54 -13.41 -3.19 -5.82
CA ASP A 54 -14.66 -3.41 -5.08
C ASP A 54 -15.34 -2.09 -4.70
N ASP A 55 -14.53 -1.05 -4.44
CA ASP A 55 -15.03 0.24 -3.98
C ASP A 55 -14.03 1.38 -4.28
N ILE A 56 -14.34 2.59 -3.89
CA ILE A 56 -13.46 3.76 -3.96
C ILE A 56 -12.95 4.15 -2.57
N ILE A 57 -11.86 4.88 -2.52
CA ILE A 57 -11.20 5.31 -1.27
C ILE A 57 -12.14 6.12 -0.36
N ALA A 58 -13.03 6.93 -0.93
CA ALA A 58 -13.99 7.73 -0.18
C ALA A 58 -14.89 6.89 0.72
N ASN A 59 -15.21 5.65 0.32
CA ASN A 59 -16.05 4.74 1.09
C ASN A 59 -15.27 3.92 2.13
N LEU A 60 -13.93 3.89 2.06
CA LEU A 60 -13.10 3.31 3.11
C LEU A 60 -12.93 4.29 4.29
N LYS A 61 -12.86 5.58 3.99
CA LYS A 61 -12.74 6.64 4.99
C LYS A 61 -13.89 6.59 5.99
N GLY A 62 -13.56 6.47 7.26
CA GLY A 62 -14.52 6.28 8.37
C GLY A 62 -14.92 4.82 8.61
N ASN A 63 -14.49 3.88 7.77
CA ASN A 63 -14.76 2.44 7.89
C ASN A 63 -13.46 1.61 8.07
N GLU A 64 -12.35 2.26 8.46
CA GLU A 64 -11.03 1.61 8.60
C GLU A 64 -11.03 0.51 9.66
N ASP A 65 -11.96 0.56 10.61
CA ASP A 65 -12.07 -0.43 11.69
C ASP A 65 -12.55 -1.81 11.22
N GLU A 66 -13.13 -1.89 10.03
CA GLU A 66 -13.50 -3.16 9.41
C GLU A 66 -12.29 -4.00 8.95
N PHE A 67 -11.08 -3.42 8.97
CA PHE A 67 -9.87 -4.03 8.44
C PHE A 67 -8.74 -4.05 9.47
N ASP A 68 -7.94 -5.10 9.43
CA ASP A 68 -6.77 -5.31 10.31
C ASP A 68 -5.46 -4.83 9.68
N ALA A 69 -5.44 -4.76 8.36
CA ALA A 69 -4.26 -4.45 7.57
C ALA A 69 -4.58 -3.53 6.39
N LEU A 70 -3.60 -2.73 5.99
CA LEU A 70 -3.64 -1.92 4.78
C LEU A 70 -2.50 -2.31 3.86
N VAL A 71 -2.81 -2.57 2.58
CA VAL A 71 -1.85 -2.73 1.49
C VAL A 71 -1.89 -1.48 0.61
N PHE A 72 -0.75 -0.84 0.41
CA PHE A 72 -0.60 0.26 -0.52
C PHE A 72 0.03 -0.25 -1.82
N ALA A 73 -0.80 -0.47 -2.85
CA ALA A 73 -0.35 -0.93 -4.15
C ALA A 73 0.04 0.26 -5.03
N CYS A 74 1.35 0.44 -5.19
CA CYS A 74 1.94 1.52 -5.98
C CYS A 74 1.82 1.32 -7.50
N GLY A 75 2.09 2.39 -8.25
CA GLY A 75 2.11 2.38 -9.71
C GLY A 75 2.60 3.72 -10.27
N ASP A 76 2.47 3.92 -11.56
CA ASP A 76 2.88 5.14 -12.26
C ASP A 76 2.06 6.38 -11.87
N ALA A 77 1.02 6.21 -11.05
CA ALA A 77 0.34 7.33 -10.40
C ALA A 77 1.21 8.06 -9.36
N MET A 78 2.21 7.37 -8.77
CA MET A 78 3.00 7.91 -7.67
C MET A 78 3.74 9.22 -8.01
N PRO A 79 4.44 9.36 -9.16
CA PRO A 79 5.08 10.62 -9.52
C PRO A 79 4.11 11.80 -9.68
N LYS A 80 2.84 11.51 -9.92
CA LYS A 80 1.80 12.52 -10.14
C LYS A 80 1.05 12.92 -8.86
N PHE A 81 1.38 12.34 -7.72
CA PHE A 81 0.69 12.67 -6.46
C PHE A 81 0.82 14.14 -6.09
N GLY A 82 1.98 14.76 -6.34
CA GLY A 82 2.15 16.20 -6.14
C GLY A 82 1.21 17.04 -7.02
N GLU A 83 1.07 16.69 -8.30
CA GLU A 83 0.16 17.35 -9.24
C GLU A 83 -1.31 17.17 -8.86
N ASN A 84 -1.65 16.02 -8.29
CA ASN A 84 -3.01 15.67 -7.87
C ASN A 84 -3.25 15.89 -6.36
N ALA A 85 -2.39 16.62 -5.67
CA ALA A 85 -2.49 16.83 -4.22
C ALA A 85 -3.82 17.46 -3.79
N GLY A 86 -4.41 18.33 -4.63
CA GLY A 86 -5.72 18.93 -4.39
C GLY A 86 -6.93 18.05 -4.70
N LYS A 87 -6.74 16.88 -5.29
CA LYS A 87 -7.84 15.94 -5.58
C LYS A 87 -8.34 15.29 -4.30
N GLN A 88 -9.68 15.22 -4.15
CA GLN A 88 -10.31 14.70 -2.93
C GLN A 88 -9.88 13.24 -2.66
N PHE A 89 -9.82 12.39 -3.67
CA PHE A 89 -9.41 10.99 -3.49
C PHE A 89 -7.97 10.84 -2.97
N ASN A 90 -7.05 11.76 -3.30
CA ASN A 90 -5.70 11.76 -2.75
C ASN A 90 -5.69 12.23 -1.29
N GLN A 91 -6.50 13.22 -0.94
CA GLN A 91 -6.67 13.67 0.44
C GLN A 91 -7.28 12.57 1.31
N ASP A 92 -8.34 11.92 0.82
CA ASP A 92 -8.97 10.78 1.50
C ASP A 92 -7.99 9.63 1.69
N MET A 93 -7.16 9.34 0.68
CA MET A 93 -6.11 8.31 0.78
C MET A 93 -5.11 8.64 1.88
N LEU A 94 -4.62 9.87 1.97
CA LEU A 94 -3.67 10.26 3.03
C LEU A 94 -4.30 10.14 4.43
N GLU A 95 -5.57 10.54 4.58
CA GLU A 95 -6.29 10.40 5.85
C GLU A 95 -6.49 8.94 6.24
N VAL A 96 -6.90 8.08 5.30
CA VAL A 96 -7.07 6.64 5.51
C VAL A 96 -5.74 5.99 5.92
N VAL A 97 -4.67 6.23 5.16
CA VAL A 97 -3.34 5.67 5.46
C VAL A 97 -2.87 6.11 6.85
N LYS A 98 -3.05 7.40 7.18
CA LYS A 98 -2.71 7.91 8.51
C LYS A 98 -3.52 7.25 9.62
N THR A 99 -4.82 7.05 9.40
CA THR A 99 -5.71 6.40 10.37
C THR A 99 -5.27 4.96 10.66
N PHE A 100 -4.91 4.19 9.63
CA PHE A 100 -4.36 2.84 9.83
C PHE A 100 -3.05 2.86 10.63
N GLY A 101 -2.15 3.79 10.30
CA GLY A 101 -0.87 3.95 11.02
C GLY A 101 -1.07 4.35 12.48
N ASP A 102 -1.91 5.35 12.76
CA ASP A 102 -2.19 5.84 14.11
C ASP A 102 -2.86 4.77 14.99
N LYS A 103 -3.65 3.90 14.40
CA LYS A 103 -4.27 2.75 15.09
C LYS A 103 -3.34 1.54 15.24
N GLY A 104 -2.09 1.63 14.78
CA GLY A 104 -1.11 0.56 14.89
C GLY A 104 -1.46 -0.70 14.09
N LYS A 105 -2.30 -0.57 13.05
CA LYS A 105 -2.66 -1.69 12.17
C LYS A 105 -1.49 -2.14 11.31
N ILE A 106 -1.58 -3.31 10.69
CA ILE A 106 -0.53 -3.82 9.80
C ILE A 106 -0.48 -2.94 8.55
N MET A 107 0.71 -2.39 8.27
CA MET A 107 0.98 -1.51 7.14
C MET A 107 1.87 -2.23 6.13
N ILE A 108 1.41 -2.36 4.91
CA ILE A 108 2.07 -3.12 3.85
C ILE A 108 2.25 -2.23 2.63
N GLY A 109 3.44 -2.24 2.04
CA GLY A 109 3.68 -1.48 0.83
C GLY A 109 4.95 -1.88 0.10
N HIS A 110 5.09 -1.44 -1.13
CA HIS A 110 6.28 -1.62 -1.96
C HIS A 110 6.60 -0.34 -2.71
N CYS A 111 7.76 -0.29 -3.34
CA CYS A 111 8.21 0.83 -4.17
C CYS A 111 8.21 2.16 -3.38
N ALA A 112 7.33 3.10 -3.71
CA ALA A 112 7.26 4.42 -3.08
C ALA A 112 6.30 4.48 -1.87
N ALA A 113 5.66 3.37 -1.47
CA ALA A 113 4.70 3.38 -0.36
C ALA A 113 5.32 3.87 0.95
N ALA A 114 6.55 3.45 1.26
CA ALA A 114 7.24 3.87 2.47
C ALA A 114 7.50 5.38 2.51
N LEU A 115 7.62 6.07 1.37
CA LEU A 115 7.72 7.53 1.32
C LEU A 115 6.41 8.19 1.77
N ILE A 116 5.26 7.65 1.37
CA ILE A 116 3.95 8.13 1.86
C ILE A 116 3.84 7.91 3.37
N PHE A 117 4.25 6.74 3.87
CA PHE A 117 4.23 6.44 5.29
C PHE A 117 5.17 7.37 6.09
N ASP A 118 6.33 7.72 5.53
CA ASP A 118 7.28 8.65 6.14
C ASP A 118 6.72 10.07 6.20
N ASN A 119 6.15 10.56 5.11
CA ASN A 119 5.52 11.88 5.04
C ASN A 119 4.35 12.03 6.04
N LEU A 120 3.68 10.93 6.38
CA LEU A 120 2.60 10.90 7.36
C LEU A 120 3.09 10.65 8.80
N GLY A 121 4.40 10.49 9.02
CA GLY A 121 4.99 10.27 10.35
C GLY A 121 4.77 8.86 10.92
N ILE A 122 4.33 7.90 10.10
CA ILE A 122 3.98 6.53 10.55
C ILE A 122 5.24 5.69 10.84
N VAL A 123 6.33 5.96 10.14
CA VAL A 123 7.55 5.11 10.15
C VAL A 123 8.76 5.79 10.80
N GLN A 124 8.53 6.74 11.68
CA GLN A 124 9.58 7.49 12.36
C GLN A 124 10.59 6.57 13.08
N GLY A 125 11.87 6.71 12.72
CA GLY A 125 12.97 5.94 13.29
C GLY A 125 13.02 4.46 12.86
N LYS A 126 12.07 3.99 12.05
CA LYS A 126 11.99 2.60 11.59
C LYS A 126 12.80 2.39 10.31
N LYS A 127 13.25 1.16 10.11
CA LYS A 127 13.81 0.73 8.82
C LYS A 127 12.70 0.40 7.84
N VAL A 128 12.92 0.74 6.57
CA VAL A 128 11.98 0.45 5.46
C VAL A 128 12.75 0.00 4.23
N ALA A 129 12.14 -0.89 3.45
CA ALA A 129 12.54 -1.14 2.07
C ALA A 129 11.69 -0.27 1.15
N LEU A 130 12.32 0.38 0.16
CA LEU A 130 11.65 1.24 -0.80
C LEU A 130 12.48 1.35 -2.08
N HIS A 131 11.84 1.86 -3.14
CA HIS A 131 12.52 2.02 -4.43
C HIS A 131 13.76 2.91 -4.29
N PRO A 132 14.92 2.52 -4.86
CA PRO A 132 16.18 3.28 -4.71
C PRO A 132 16.07 4.76 -5.08
N PHE A 133 15.26 5.11 -6.10
CA PHE A 133 15.09 6.50 -6.53
C PHE A 133 14.41 7.41 -5.50
N VAL A 134 13.62 6.85 -4.59
CA VAL A 134 12.96 7.65 -3.55
C VAL A 134 13.64 7.53 -2.19
N LYS A 135 14.70 6.75 -2.10
CA LYS A 135 15.43 6.52 -0.84
C LYS A 135 15.97 7.81 -0.21
N SER A 136 16.46 8.74 -1.04
CA SER A 136 16.99 10.03 -0.55
C SER A 136 15.90 11.02 -0.13
N ALA A 137 14.63 10.74 -0.44
CA ALA A 137 13.52 11.62 -0.12
C ALA A 137 12.90 11.36 1.26
N VAL A 138 13.16 10.20 1.89
CA VAL A 138 12.69 9.91 3.24
C VAL A 138 13.52 10.70 4.26
N GLN A 139 12.86 11.21 5.30
CA GLN A 139 13.47 12.07 6.30
C GLN A 139 13.33 11.53 7.74
N GLY A 140 12.25 10.83 8.02
CA GLY A 140 11.93 10.33 9.36
C GLY A 140 12.28 8.87 9.57
N CYS A 141 12.45 8.08 8.51
CA CYS A 141 12.78 6.67 8.57
C CYS A 141 14.17 6.39 7.97
N VAL A 142 14.62 5.14 8.11
CA VAL A 142 15.89 4.65 7.54
C VAL A 142 15.59 3.81 6.31
N GLY A 143 15.79 4.38 5.11
CA GLY A 143 15.71 3.64 3.86
C GLY A 143 16.86 2.66 3.70
N THR A 144 16.57 1.39 3.43
CA THR A 144 17.56 0.32 3.25
C THR A 144 17.72 -0.07 1.78
N ASP A 145 18.75 -0.87 1.47
CA ASP A 145 18.93 -1.53 0.18
C ASP A 145 18.47 -2.99 0.21
N GLU A 146 17.78 -3.39 1.28
CA GLU A 146 17.24 -4.73 1.44
C GLU A 146 16.05 -4.95 0.49
N LYS A 147 15.86 -6.20 0.03
CA LYS A 147 14.74 -6.58 -0.82
C LYS A 147 13.40 -6.36 -0.13
N PHE A 148 13.36 -6.59 1.16
CA PHE A 148 12.22 -6.31 2.02
C PHE A 148 12.67 -6.05 3.46
N VAL A 149 11.82 -5.37 4.21
CA VAL A 149 11.98 -5.14 5.64
C VAL A 149 10.66 -5.43 6.35
N VAL A 150 10.75 -6.17 7.45
CA VAL A 150 9.67 -6.34 8.42
C VAL A 150 10.12 -5.71 9.73
N GLU A 151 9.39 -4.70 10.17
CA GLU A 151 9.65 -4.05 11.47
C GLU A 151 8.34 -3.79 12.20
N ASN A 152 8.09 -4.57 13.27
CA ASN A 152 6.84 -4.56 14.03
C ASN A 152 5.63 -4.86 13.13
N ASN A 153 4.72 -3.89 12.97
CA ASN A 153 3.53 -3.96 12.12
C ASN A 153 3.76 -3.47 10.68
N LEU A 154 5.00 -3.19 10.32
CA LEU A 154 5.37 -2.61 9.03
C LEU A 154 6.03 -3.66 8.13
N TYR A 155 5.49 -3.85 6.94
CA TYR A 155 5.92 -4.84 5.94
C TYR A 155 6.19 -4.11 4.63
N THR A 156 7.45 -3.90 4.28
CA THR A 156 7.84 -3.14 3.09
C THR A 156 8.74 -3.94 2.16
N ALA A 157 8.45 -3.86 0.85
CA ALA A 157 9.29 -4.43 -0.21
C ALA A 157 9.92 -3.31 -1.05
N GLN A 158 11.11 -3.55 -1.59
CA GLN A 158 11.87 -2.55 -2.32
C GLN A 158 11.18 -2.15 -3.62
N THR A 159 10.70 -3.14 -4.38
CA THR A 159 9.97 -2.95 -5.64
C THR A 159 8.95 -4.07 -5.81
N GLU A 160 8.13 -4.00 -6.87
CA GLU A 160 7.24 -5.08 -7.27
C GLU A 160 7.96 -6.41 -7.53
N ASN A 161 9.25 -6.37 -7.88
CA ASN A 161 10.07 -7.56 -8.11
C ASN A 161 10.55 -8.23 -6.82
N THR A 162 10.30 -7.64 -5.67
CA THR A 162 10.75 -8.16 -4.37
C THR A 162 9.62 -8.50 -3.40
N ILE A 163 8.36 -8.27 -3.79
CA ILE A 163 7.18 -8.63 -2.99
C ILE A 163 7.15 -10.12 -2.66
N ASN A 164 7.56 -10.97 -3.58
CA ASN A 164 7.61 -12.42 -3.38
C ASN A 164 8.52 -12.85 -2.21
N PHE A 165 9.56 -12.07 -1.90
CA PHE A 165 10.42 -12.34 -0.73
C PHE A 165 9.75 -11.92 0.58
N LEU A 166 8.90 -10.89 0.56
CA LEU A 166 8.13 -10.43 1.70
C LEU A 166 6.92 -11.33 1.99
N MET A 167 6.35 -11.95 0.97
CA MET A 167 5.05 -12.64 1.04
C MET A 167 4.96 -13.72 2.12
N PRO A 168 5.97 -14.58 2.36
CA PRO A 168 5.88 -15.59 3.42
C PRO A 168 5.68 -14.98 4.82
N GLU A 169 6.41 -13.89 5.13
CA GLU A 169 6.28 -13.19 6.42
C GLU A 169 4.92 -12.49 6.53
N LEU A 170 4.45 -11.90 5.44
CA LEU A 170 3.16 -11.24 5.38
C LEU A 170 2.01 -12.22 5.59
N LEU A 171 2.01 -13.37 4.90
CA LEU A 171 0.97 -14.39 5.06
C LEU A 171 0.94 -14.96 6.48
N LYS A 172 2.10 -15.14 7.12
CA LYS A 172 2.21 -15.55 8.52
C LYS A 172 1.56 -14.51 9.46
N ALA A 173 1.72 -13.23 9.19
CA ALA A 173 1.15 -12.17 10.01
C ALA A 173 -0.36 -12.00 9.83
N LEU A 174 -0.91 -12.39 8.66
CA LEU A 174 -2.33 -12.23 8.33
C LEU A 174 -3.18 -13.47 8.64
N LYS A 175 -2.58 -14.64 8.81
CA LYS A 175 -3.26 -15.87 9.26
C LYS A 175 -3.50 -15.88 10.76
#